data_28ceb8f4b769c23a9caa427996006058
#
_entry.id   28ceb8f4b769c23a9caa427996006058
#
_cell.length_a   1.000
_cell.length_b   1.000
_cell.length_c   1.000
_cell.angle_alpha   90.00
_cell.angle_beta   90.00
_cell.angle_gamma   90.00
#
_symmetry.space_group_name_H-M   'P 1'
#
loop_
_entity.id
_entity.type
_entity.pdbx_description
1 polymer ?
#
loop_
_entity_poly.entity_id
_entity_poly.type
_entity_poly.pdbx_seq_one_letter_code
_entity_poly.pdbx_strand_id
1 'polypeptide(L)'
;KRKIINSGQILDIKNLAQEKYAGDVEEALLQSGITEDQILEVKGEYYSIPVKRVNIKELSFDILKYIPEDSARYYHFVPFALTEGVLEVGVTDPEDIQGMDALQFISAKLGIPFKIFLIPKSDYLEVMNNYKGLSVEVEQALGEFGADEQDLKELGKDLSNSDLNKELSDVKMKDGKIVEDAPI
;
A
#
# COMPACT_ATOMS: atom_id res chain seq x y z
N LYS A 1 -22.26 18.98 7.59
CA LYS A 1 -21.36 18.99 6.42
C LYS A 1 -20.30 20.09 6.66
N ARG A 2 -19.06 19.68 6.90
CA ARG A 2 -17.92 20.62 7.04
C ARG A 2 -17.65 21.22 5.66
N LYS A 3 -17.72 22.56 5.52
CA LYS A 3 -17.27 23.24 4.30
C LYS A 3 -15.77 23.54 4.46
N ILE A 4 -14.93 22.67 3.96
CA ILE A 4 -13.47 22.87 3.93
C ILE A 4 -13.10 23.85 2.82
N ILE A 5 -13.83 23.78 1.68
CA ILE A 5 -13.67 24.65 0.53
C ILE A 5 -15.00 25.24 0.11
N ASN A 6 -15.00 26.43 -0.46
CA ASN A 6 -16.18 27.02 -1.06
C ASN A 6 -16.29 26.65 -2.55
N SER A 7 -17.47 26.88 -3.14
CA SER A 7 -17.74 26.49 -4.54
C SER A 7 -16.81 27.17 -5.56
N GLY A 8 -16.34 28.40 -5.26
CA GLY A 8 -15.38 29.09 -6.13
C GLY A 8 -14.01 28.46 -6.13
N GLN A 9 -13.55 27.99 -4.99
CA GLN A 9 -12.25 27.32 -4.85
C GLN A 9 -12.19 25.96 -5.53
N ILE A 10 -13.33 25.29 -5.75
CA ILE A 10 -13.37 23.97 -6.41
C ILE A 10 -12.79 24.05 -7.82
N LEU A 11 -13.18 25.07 -8.59
CA LEU A 11 -12.69 25.22 -9.95
C LEU A 11 -11.20 25.56 -9.99
N ASP A 12 -10.76 26.43 -9.09
CA ASP A 12 -9.35 26.84 -8.98
C ASP A 12 -8.46 25.64 -8.61
N ILE A 13 -8.89 24.83 -7.64
CA ILE A 13 -8.16 23.61 -7.22
C ILE A 13 -8.12 22.59 -8.36
N LYS A 14 -9.23 22.43 -9.09
CA LYS A 14 -9.29 21.51 -10.23
C LYS A 14 -8.36 21.92 -11.36
N ASN A 15 -8.32 23.21 -11.68
CA ASN A 15 -7.40 23.76 -12.66
C ASN A 15 -5.95 23.61 -12.21
N LEU A 16 -5.67 23.92 -10.94
CA LEU A 16 -4.35 23.79 -10.35
C LEU A 16 -3.85 22.33 -10.41
N ALA A 17 -4.71 21.36 -10.10
CA ALA A 17 -4.40 19.94 -10.20
C ALA A 17 -4.01 19.56 -11.64
N GLN A 18 -4.78 19.99 -12.63
CA GLN A 18 -4.54 19.69 -14.04
C GLN A 18 -3.27 20.34 -14.58
N GLU A 19 -3.06 21.63 -14.27
CA GLU A 19 -1.95 22.41 -14.85
C GLU A 19 -0.59 22.11 -14.22
N LYS A 20 -0.55 21.84 -12.90
CA LYS A 20 0.71 21.72 -12.16
C LYS A 20 0.98 20.34 -11.56
N TYR A 21 -0.06 19.55 -11.29
CA TYR A 21 0.08 18.29 -10.54
C TYR A 21 -0.42 17.07 -11.31
N ALA A 22 -0.43 17.13 -12.65
CA ALA A 22 -0.84 16.03 -13.53
C ALA A 22 -2.21 15.40 -13.17
N GLY A 23 -3.12 16.19 -12.61
CA GLY A 23 -4.44 15.75 -12.19
C GLY A 23 -4.53 15.31 -10.71
N ASP A 24 -3.43 15.34 -9.95
CA ASP A 24 -3.44 15.02 -8.52
C ASP A 24 -4.16 16.13 -7.73
N VAL A 25 -5.44 15.87 -7.41
CA VAL A 25 -6.29 16.79 -6.67
C VAL A 25 -5.86 16.90 -5.22
N GLU A 26 -5.33 15.85 -4.64
CA GLU A 26 -4.87 15.83 -3.25
C GLU A 26 -3.68 16.78 -3.06
N GLU A 27 -2.70 16.72 -3.97
CA GLU A 27 -1.58 17.66 -3.98
C GLU A 27 -2.03 19.11 -4.17
N ALA A 28 -2.98 19.35 -5.08
CA ALA A 28 -3.53 20.70 -5.29
C ALA A 28 -4.28 21.23 -4.05
N LEU A 29 -4.97 20.38 -3.30
CA LEU A 29 -5.61 20.72 -2.03
C LEU A 29 -4.57 21.13 -0.96
N LEU A 30 -3.50 20.33 -0.83
CA LEU A 30 -2.40 20.63 0.10
C LEU A 30 -1.75 21.98 -0.21
N GLN A 31 -1.47 22.25 -1.47
CA GLN A 31 -0.91 23.52 -1.92
C GLN A 31 -1.88 24.70 -1.77
N SER A 32 -3.16 24.44 -1.70
CA SER A 32 -4.20 25.44 -1.42
C SER A 32 -4.40 25.70 0.08
N GLY A 33 -3.55 25.10 0.95
CA GLY A 33 -3.55 25.32 2.39
C GLY A 33 -4.50 24.39 3.16
N ILE A 34 -5.05 23.37 2.54
CA ILE A 34 -5.84 22.34 3.21
C ILE A 34 -4.86 21.31 3.77
N THR A 35 -5.01 20.95 5.05
CA THR A 35 -4.10 20.01 5.68
C THR A 35 -4.40 18.57 5.28
N GLU A 36 -3.37 17.72 5.31
CA GLU A 36 -3.50 16.29 5.05
C GLU A 36 -4.53 15.62 5.96
N ASP A 37 -4.57 16.00 7.24
CA ASP A 37 -5.56 15.51 8.20
C ASP A 37 -7.00 15.86 7.81
N GLN A 38 -7.22 17.08 7.30
CA GLN A 38 -8.54 17.50 6.83
C GLN A 38 -8.99 16.69 5.61
N ILE A 39 -8.07 16.42 4.69
CA ILE A 39 -8.33 15.57 3.52
C ILE A 39 -8.66 14.15 3.96
N LEU A 40 -7.84 13.61 4.87
CA LEU A 40 -7.98 12.26 5.41
C LEU A 40 -9.34 12.06 6.11
N GLU A 41 -9.73 13.01 6.98
CA GLU A 41 -11.04 12.96 7.66
C GLU A 41 -12.22 12.93 6.67
N VAL A 42 -12.17 13.79 5.63
CA VAL A 42 -13.25 13.83 4.62
C VAL A 42 -13.30 12.56 3.79
N LYS A 43 -12.14 12.03 3.39
CA LYS A 43 -12.06 10.74 2.69
C LYS A 43 -12.62 9.61 3.57
N GLY A 44 -12.24 9.58 4.86
CA GLY A 44 -12.74 8.58 5.80
C GLY A 44 -14.26 8.63 6.00
N GLU A 45 -14.84 9.84 6.11
CA GLU A 45 -16.29 10.02 6.18
C GLU A 45 -16.99 9.56 4.88
N TYR A 46 -16.42 9.90 3.72
CA TYR A 46 -16.99 9.57 2.41
C TYR A 46 -17.01 8.07 2.15
N TYR A 47 -15.88 7.39 2.41
CA TYR A 47 -15.74 5.94 2.18
C TYR A 47 -16.23 5.09 3.35
N SER A 48 -16.60 5.72 4.46
CA SER A 48 -16.98 5.01 5.71
C SER A 48 -15.88 4.08 6.21
N ILE A 49 -14.61 4.49 6.03
CA ILE A 49 -13.42 3.77 6.48
C ILE A 49 -12.78 4.55 7.65
N PRO A 50 -12.41 3.88 8.75
CA PRO A 50 -11.74 4.56 9.85
C PRO A 50 -10.39 5.12 9.40
N VAL A 51 -10.08 6.33 9.86
CA VAL A 51 -8.80 6.98 9.60
C VAL A 51 -7.81 6.74 10.73
N LYS A 52 -6.51 6.63 10.41
CA LYS A 52 -5.47 6.45 11.42
C LYS A 52 -4.16 7.07 10.94
N ARG A 53 -3.37 7.61 11.89
CA ARG A 53 -1.98 7.97 11.67
C ARG A 53 -1.10 6.80 12.08
N VAL A 54 -0.06 6.52 11.31
CA VAL A 54 0.87 5.44 11.61
C VAL A 54 1.97 5.96 12.52
N ASN A 55 2.15 5.33 13.69
CA ASN A 55 3.28 5.63 14.55
C ASN A 55 4.51 4.84 14.11
N ILE A 56 5.36 5.47 13.31
CA ILE A 56 6.57 4.84 12.76
C ILE A 56 7.52 4.33 13.84
N LYS A 57 7.55 4.96 15.02
CA LYS A 57 8.42 4.56 16.12
C LYS A 57 8.00 3.23 16.78
N GLU A 58 6.74 2.86 16.63
CA GLU A 58 6.17 1.62 17.13
C GLU A 58 6.11 0.52 16.07
N LEU A 59 6.45 0.88 14.82
CA LEU A 59 6.41 -0.03 13.71
C LEU A 59 7.57 -1.04 13.79
N SER A 60 7.23 -2.29 14.10
CA SER A 60 8.23 -3.35 14.15
C SER A 60 8.42 -4.03 12.79
N PHE A 61 9.62 -4.55 12.58
CA PHE A 61 9.93 -5.37 11.41
C PHE A 61 8.99 -6.58 11.26
N ASP A 62 8.62 -7.20 12.37
CA ASP A 62 7.74 -8.38 12.33
C ASP A 62 6.38 -8.08 11.75
N ILE A 63 5.91 -6.83 11.85
CA ILE A 63 4.67 -6.39 11.20
C ILE A 63 4.87 -6.22 9.70
N LEU A 64 5.99 -5.67 9.27
CA LEU A 64 6.26 -5.45 7.84
C LEU A 64 6.37 -6.76 7.05
N LYS A 65 6.81 -7.85 7.68
CA LYS A 65 6.91 -9.18 7.05
C LYS A 65 5.59 -9.76 6.55
N TYR A 66 4.45 -9.32 7.10
CA TYR A 66 3.14 -9.83 6.68
C TYR A 66 2.77 -9.43 5.25
N ILE A 67 3.31 -8.32 4.77
CA ILE A 67 3.08 -7.83 3.41
C ILE A 67 4.43 -7.60 2.73
N PRO A 68 4.74 -8.26 1.61
CA PRO A 68 5.96 -8.03 0.86
C PRO A 68 6.08 -6.58 0.39
N GLU A 69 7.30 -6.03 0.38
CA GLU A 69 7.57 -4.65 -0.04
C GLU A 69 7.02 -4.35 -1.44
N ASP A 70 7.20 -5.28 -2.39
CA ASP A 70 6.73 -5.12 -3.76
C ASP A 70 5.20 -4.98 -3.83
N SER A 71 4.47 -5.78 -3.03
CA SER A 71 3.01 -5.68 -2.93
C SER A 71 2.59 -4.36 -2.28
N ALA A 72 3.27 -3.97 -1.19
CA ALA A 72 3.02 -2.71 -0.50
C ALA A 72 3.23 -1.51 -1.45
N ARG A 73 4.28 -1.56 -2.27
CA ARG A 73 4.62 -0.53 -3.25
C ARG A 73 3.65 -0.48 -4.42
N TYR A 74 3.26 -1.64 -4.94
CA TYR A 74 2.42 -1.71 -6.12
C TYR A 74 0.98 -1.28 -5.84
N TYR A 75 0.42 -1.72 -4.70
CA TYR A 75 -0.97 -1.47 -4.32
C TYR A 75 -1.15 -0.31 -3.33
N HIS A 76 -0.10 0.38 -2.94
CA HIS A 76 -0.14 1.52 -2.01
C HIS A 76 -0.83 1.21 -0.68
N PHE A 77 -0.60 0.01 -0.13
CA PHE A 77 -1.05 -0.36 1.20
C PHE A 77 0.13 -0.88 2.06
N VAL A 78 0.06 -0.70 3.36
CA VAL A 78 1.14 -1.11 4.29
C VAL A 78 0.56 -1.70 5.58
N PRO A 79 1.16 -2.77 6.13
CA PRO A 79 0.80 -3.24 7.46
C PRO A 79 1.44 -2.31 8.49
N PHE A 80 0.75 -2.02 9.59
CA PHE A 80 1.32 -1.18 10.63
C PHE A 80 1.08 -1.67 12.05
N ALA A 81 0.17 -2.61 12.28
CA ALA A 81 -0.06 -3.23 13.58
C ALA A 81 -0.69 -4.62 13.45
N LEU A 82 -0.53 -5.44 14.47
CA LEU A 82 -1.27 -6.69 14.66
C LEU A 82 -1.95 -6.62 16.04
N THR A 83 -3.26 -6.43 16.04
CA THR A 83 -4.07 -6.23 17.24
C THR A 83 -5.03 -7.41 17.39
N GLU A 84 -4.93 -8.15 18.50
CA GLU A 84 -5.80 -9.30 18.77
C GLU A 84 -5.85 -10.35 17.63
N GLY A 85 -4.75 -10.52 16.91
CA GLY A 85 -4.68 -11.44 15.78
C GLY A 85 -5.28 -10.91 14.48
N VAL A 86 -5.63 -9.62 14.42
CA VAL A 86 -6.10 -8.92 13.22
C VAL A 86 -5.00 -8.01 12.71
N LEU A 87 -4.60 -8.17 11.45
CA LEU A 87 -3.61 -7.31 10.82
C LEU A 87 -4.25 -5.97 10.46
N GLU A 88 -3.72 -4.87 11.00
CA GLU A 88 -4.15 -3.52 10.65
C GLU A 88 -3.34 -3.04 9.44
N VAL A 89 -4.05 -2.71 8.36
CA VAL A 89 -3.46 -2.31 7.09
C VAL A 89 -3.90 -0.89 6.74
N GLY A 90 -2.91 -0.03 6.50
CA GLY A 90 -3.13 1.32 6.00
C GLY A 90 -3.21 1.32 4.47
N VAL A 91 -4.25 1.95 3.93
CA VAL A 91 -4.45 2.15 2.48
C VAL A 91 -4.50 3.64 2.18
N THR A 92 -3.95 4.06 1.06
CA THR A 92 -4.03 5.46 0.61
C THR A 92 -5.21 5.70 -0.33
N ASP A 93 -5.60 4.65 -1.08
CA ASP A 93 -6.73 4.66 -2.00
C ASP A 93 -7.64 3.44 -1.77
N PRO A 94 -8.83 3.61 -1.20
CA PRO A 94 -9.75 2.52 -0.97
C PRO A 94 -10.55 2.11 -2.23
N GLU A 95 -10.46 2.86 -3.32
CA GLU A 95 -11.10 2.54 -4.61
C GLU A 95 -10.25 1.60 -5.46
N ASP A 96 -9.01 1.30 -5.05
CA ASP A 96 -8.17 0.30 -5.71
C ASP A 96 -8.68 -1.12 -5.44
N ILE A 97 -9.54 -1.60 -6.34
CA ILE A 97 -10.13 -2.95 -6.28
C ILE A 97 -9.03 -4.01 -6.33
N GLN A 98 -8.00 -3.82 -7.13
CA GLN A 98 -6.89 -4.78 -7.24
C GLN A 98 -6.10 -4.87 -5.93
N GLY A 99 -5.90 -3.74 -5.26
CA GLY A 99 -5.30 -3.68 -3.94
C GLY A 99 -6.13 -4.42 -2.89
N MET A 100 -7.45 -4.27 -2.92
CA MET A 100 -8.34 -4.99 -2.00
C MET A 100 -8.34 -6.50 -2.25
N ASP A 101 -8.37 -6.94 -3.50
CA ASP A 101 -8.28 -8.35 -3.86
C ASP A 101 -6.93 -8.95 -3.45
N ALA A 102 -5.84 -8.23 -3.65
CA ALA A 102 -4.51 -8.64 -3.21
C ALA A 102 -4.43 -8.78 -1.67
N LEU A 103 -5.03 -7.87 -0.91
CA LEU A 103 -5.11 -7.98 0.54
C LEU A 103 -5.91 -9.20 1.00
N GLN A 104 -7.04 -9.49 0.34
CA GLN A 104 -7.83 -10.69 0.63
C GLN A 104 -7.02 -11.96 0.37
N PHE A 105 -6.28 -12.01 -0.73
CA PHE A 105 -5.40 -13.13 -1.06
C PHE A 105 -4.29 -13.32 -0.01
N ILE A 106 -3.60 -12.25 0.37
CA ILE A 106 -2.54 -12.27 1.40
C ILE A 106 -3.12 -12.75 2.74
N SER A 107 -4.26 -12.22 3.14
CA SER A 107 -4.98 -12.61 4.36
C SER A 107 -5.34 -14.10 4.37
N ALA A 108 -5.89 -14.60 3.26
CA ALA A 108 -6.23 -16.01 3.13
C ALA A 108 -5.00 -16.92 3.19
N LYS A 109 -3.89 -16.52 2.58
CA LYS A 109 -2.63 -17.28 2.61
C LYS A 109 -2.00 -17.32 4.00
N LEU A 110 -2.06 -16.22 4.72
CA LEU A 110 -1.52 -16.11 6.08
C LEU A 110 -2.45 -16.73 7.15
N GLY A 111 -3.73 -16.90 6.84
CA GLY A 111 -4.74 -17.29 7.82
C GLY A 111 -5.01 -16.21 8.88
N ILE A 112 -4.69 -14.95 8.60
CA ILE A 112 -4.82 -13.82 9.50
C ILE A 112 -5.83 -12.83 8.90
N PRO A 113 -6.93 -12.51 9.62
CA PRO A 113 -7.87 -11.49 9.17
C PRO A 113 -7.21 -10.12 9.16
N PHE A 114 -7.68 -9.23 8.29
CA PHE A 114 -7.19 -7.85 8.23
C PHE A 114 -8.31 -6.84 8.43
N LYS A 115 -7.91 -5.64 8.87
CA LYS A 115 -8.77 -4.47 8.97
C LYS A 115 -8.08 -3.29 8.28
N ILE A 116 -8.80 -2.64 7.37
CA ILE A 116 -8.28 -1.48 6.65
C ILE A 116 -8.53 -0.18 7.41
N PHE A 117 -7.55 0.71 7.29
CA PHE A 117 -7.61 2.09 7.77
C PHE A 117 -7.14 3.00 6.63
N LEU A 118 -7.78 4.13 6.49
CA LEU A 118 -7.28 5.15 5.59
C LEU A 118 -6.11 5.88 6.27
N ILE A 119 -4.98 5.93 5.60
CA ILE A 119 -3.78 6.64 6.08
C ILE A 119 -3.38 7.72 5.09
N PRO A 120 -2.69 8.78 5.52
CA PRO A 120 -2.19 9.79 4.61
C PRO A 120 -1.00 9.27 3.82
N LYS A 121 -0.76 9.90 2.66
CA LYS A 121 0.36 9.55 1.77
C LYS A 121 1.72 9.73 2.45
N SER A 122 1.85 10.71 3.34
CA SER A 122 3.07 10.91 4.13
C SER A 122 3.41 9.70 4.98
N ASP A 123 2.45 9.17 5.73
CA ASP A 123 2.66 8.01 6.60
C ASP A 123 3.00 6.75 5.78
N TYR A 124 2.31 6.56 4.64
CA TYR A 124 2.65 5.48 3.71
C TYR A 124 4.11 5.55 3.25
N LEU A 125 4.58 6.73 2.84
CA LEU A 125 5.97 6.91 2.39
C LEU A 125 6.97 6.66 3.51
N GLU A 126 6.66 7.07 4.75
CA GLU A 126 7.50 6.80 5.91
C GLU A 126 7.60 5.29 6.19
N VAL A 127 6.50 4.55 6.13
CA VAL A 127 6.51 3.08 6.27
C VAL A 127 7.33 2.45 5.14
N MET A 128 7.17 2.89 3.90
CA MET A 128 7.95 2.39 2.77
C MET A 128 9.46 2.63 2.91
N ASN A 129 9.85 3.72 3.57
CA ASN A 129 11.27 3.96 3.89
C ASN A 129 11.81 2.97 4.92
N ASN A 130 10.98 2.49 5.85
CA ASN A 130 11.37 1.46 6.79
C ASN A 130 11.62 0.10 6.12
N TYR A 131 10.87 -0.25 5.07
CA TYR A 131 11.19 -1.45 4.28
C TYR A 131 12.60 -1.39 3.68
N LYS A 132 13.00 -0.24 3.15
CA LYS A 132 14.35 -0.05 2.57
C LYS A 132 15.47 -0.12 3.61
N GLY A 133 15.26 0.44 4.79
CA GLY A 133 16.24 0.37 5.89
C GLY A 133 16.55 -1.06 6.30
N LEU A 134 15.56 -1.92 6.27
CA LEU A 134 15.69 -3.34 6.61
C LEU A 134 16.48 -4.15 5.58
N SER A 135 16.29 -3.88 4.30
CA SER A 135 17.07 -4.54 3.24
C SER A 135 18.56 -4.27 3.40
N VAL A 136 18.93 -3.04 3.75
CA VAL A 136 20.33 -2.63 3.98
C VAL A 136 20.92 -3.27 5.24
N GLU A 137 20.18 -3.33 6.35
CA GLU A 137 20.65 -3.96 7.58
C GLU A 137 20.83 -5.48 7.43
N VAL A 138 19.95 -6.13 6.69
CA VAL A 138 20.06 -7.56 6.38
C VAL A 138 21.26 -7.84 5.46
N GLU A 139 21.48 -7.02 4.43
CA GLU A 139 22.65 -7.14 3.57
C GLU A 139 23.96 -6.89 4.32
N GLN A 140 24.00 -5.91 5.21
CA GLN A 140 25.17 -5.65 6.05
C GLN A 140 25.45 -6.80 7.05
N ALA A 141 24.41 -7.30 7.71
CA ALA A 141 24.55 -8.43 8.62
C ALA A 141 25.02 -9.70 7.92
N LEU A 142 24.51 -9.98 6.70
CA LEU A 142 24.94 -11.13 5.89
C LEU A 142 26.38 -10.95 5.37
N GLY A 143 26.77 -9.72 5.02
CA GLY A 143 28.15 -9.39 4.62
C GLY A 143 29.18 -9.56 5.75
N GLU A 144 28.79 -9.29 7.02
CA GLU A 144 29.63 -9.50 8.19
C GLU A 144 29.79 -11.00 8.54
N PHE A 145 28.84 -11.85 8.16
CA PHE A 145 28.94 -13.30 8.37
C PHE A 145 29.73 -14.05 7.30
N GLY A 146 30.31 -13.35 6.31
CA GLY A 146 31.23 -13.94 5.33
C GLY A 146 30.56 -14.94 4.38
N ALA A 147 29.27 -14.82 4.16
CA ALA A 147 28.57 -15.61 3.14
C ALA A 147 29.05 -15.21 1.75
N ASP A 148 29.48 -16.18 0.94
CA ASP A 148 29.90 -15.96 -0.45
C ASP A 148 28.74 -15.34 -1.25
N GLU A 149 29.05 -14.46 -2.22
CA GLU A 149 28.08 -13.78 -3.09
C GLU A 149 27.08 -14.72 -3.79
N GLN A 150 27.41 -16.03 -3.89
CA GLN A 150 26.53 -17.05 -4.46
C GLN A 150 25.42 -17.47 -3.49
N ASP A 151 25.72 -17.58 -2.19
CA ASP A 151 24.72 -17.93 -1.16
C ASP A 151 23.73 -16.78 -0.93
N LEU A 152 24.20 -15.54 -1.03
CA LEU A 152 23.36 -14.32 -0.98
C LEU A 152 22.38 -14.24 -2.15
N LYS A 153 22.78 -14.67 -3.35
CA LYS A 153 21.91 -14.72 -4.52
C LYS A 153 20.87 -15.83 -4.45
N GLU A 154 21.16 -16.94 -3.80
CA GLU A 154 20.18 -18.02 -3.57
C GLU A 154 19.17 -17.64 -2.48
N LEU A 155 19.62 -17.08 -1.35
CA LEU A 155 18.72 -16.58 -0.31
C LEU A 155 17.85 -15.41 -0.78
N GLY A 156 18.40 -14.50 -1.57
CA GLY A 156 17.65 -13.41 -2.20
C GLY A 156 16.64 -13.92 -3.24
N LYS A 157 16.93 -15.04 -3.92
CA LYS A 157 15.98 -15.68 -4.83
C LYS A 157 14.85 -16.42 -4.09
N ASP A 158 15.13 -17.02 -2.96
CA ASP A 158 14.10 -17.68 -2.14
C ASP A 158 13.15 -16.67 -1.47
N LEU A 159 13.64 -15.50 -1.09
CA LEU A 159 12.83 -14.40 -0.54
C LEU A 159 12.05 -13.64 -1.64
N SER A 160 12.61 -13.51 -2.85
CA SER A 160 11.94 -12.87 -3.99
C SER A 160 11.11 -13.85 -4.83
N ASN A 161 11.41 -15.16 -4.74
CA ASN A 161 10.66 -16.27 -5.31
C ASN A 161 9.69 -16.90 -4.29
N SER A 162 9.24 -16.16 -3.29
CA SER A 162 8.04 -16.59 -2.60
C SER A 162 6.96 -16.73 -3.67
N ASP A 163 6.30 -17.88 -3.73
CA ASP A 163 5.29 -18.26 -4.73
C ASP A 163 4.17 -17.22 -4.94
N LEU A 164 4.13 -16.19 -4.11
CA LEU A 164 3.29 -15.00 -4.19
C LEU A 164 3.43 -14.23 -5.52
N ASN A 165 4.64 -13.98 -6.00
CA ASN A 165 4.84 -13.20 -7.24
C ASN A 165 4.54 -14.01 -8.50
N LYS A 166 4.69 -15.33 -8.41
CA LYS A 166 4.43 -16.23 -9.54
C LYS A 166 2.92 -16.44 -9.74
N GLU A 167 2.17 -16.62 -8.65
CA GLU A 167 0.71 -16.77 -8.71
C GLU A 167 -0.02 -15.46 -9.06
N LEU A 168 0.48 -14.30 -8.62
CA LEU A 168 -0.07 -12.99 -8.99
C LEU A 168 0.17 -12.65 -10.48
N SER A 169 1.27 -13.13 -11.07
CA SER A 169 1.52 -12.96 -12.52
C SER A 169 0.65 -13.90 -13.37
N ASP A 170 0.30 -15.07 -12.86
CA ASP A 170 -0.53 -16.05 -13.58
C ASP A 170 -2.02 -15.67 -13.60
N VAL A 171 -2.49 -14.91 -12.60
CA VAL A 171 -3.85 -14.35 -12.58
C VAL A 171 -4.04 -13.30 -13.69
N LYS A 172 -2.99 -12.55 -14.04
CA LYS A 172 -3.04 -11.56 -15.14
C LYS A 172 -3.17 -12.18 -16.55
N MET A 173 -2.84 -13.46 -16.74
CA MET A 173 -2.89 -14.09 -18.07
C MET A 173 -4.19 -14.86 -18.37
N LYS A 174 -5.11 -15.00 -17.40
CA LYS A 174 -6.34 -15.78 -17.63
C LYS A 174 -7.55 -14.98 -18.12
N ASP A 175 -7.52 -13.66 -18.07
CA ASP A 175 -8.65 -12.82 -18.51
C ASP A 175 -8.63 -12.44 -20.01
N GLY A 176 -7.84 -13.09 -20.82
CA GLY A 176 -7.62 -12.75 -22.23
C GLY A 176 -8.12 -13.74 -23.26
N LYS A 177 -9.05 -14.67 -22.97
CA LYS A 177 -9.73 -15.44 -24.01
C LYS A 177 -11.09 -15.98 -23.55
N ILE A 178 -12.12 -15.29 -23.97
CA ILE A 178 -13.46 -15.87 -24.13
C ILE A 178 -13.37 -16.79 -25.35
N VAL A 179 -13.46 -18.09 -25.16
CA VAL A 179 -13.74 -19.03 -26.24
C VAL A 179 -15.18 -19.45 -26.06
N GLU A 180 -16.03 -18.87 -26.89
CA GLU A 180 -17.34 -19.42 -27.24
C GLU A 180 -17.12 -20.77 -27.91
N ASP A 181 -17.59 -21.84 -27.31
CA ASP A 181 -18.01 -23.05 -28.01
C ASP A 181 -19.05 -23.77 -27.16
N ALA A 182 -20.30 -23.56 -27.51
CA ALA A 182 -21.41 -24.40 -27.09
C ALA A 182 -21.66 -25.47 -28.17
N PRO A 183 -21.67 -26.75 -27.85
CA PRO A 183 -22.25 -27.75 -28.74
C PRO A 183 -23.75 -27.91 -28.47
N ILE A 184 -24.45 -28.09 -29.55
CA ILE A 184 -25.85 -28.39 -29.78
C ILE A 184 -26.36 -29.54 -28.94
#